data_d93bcdf30bbc44bf6234e7cda5127aaf
#
_entry.id   d93bcdf30bbc44bf6234e7cda5127aaf
#
_cell.length_a   1.000
_cell.length_b   1.000
_cell.length_c   1.000
_cell.angle_alpha   90.00
_cell.angle_beta   90.00
_cell.angle_gamma   90.00
#
_symmetry.space_group_name_H-M   'P 1'
#
loop_
_entity.id
_entity.type
_entity.pdbx_description
1 polymer ?
#
loop_
_entity_poly.entity_id
_entity_poly.type
_entity_poly.pdbx_seq_one_letter_code
_entity_poly.pdbx_strand_id
1 'polypeptide(L)'
;GADVIVYLPADRLPRVRKFLDLVKPEMAIFIKYDFWPCFLTELERRQIPTYLVSSIFRPSQLFFRWYGGAYKRLLHCFTHIFVQDEASRLLLEKHGIDHVSVAGDTRFDRVISVYEARKSLPLIERFAASVPEDGLVIVGGSSWPPDEEILVRYFNRNPKIKLILAPHEIDKEHLLQIISHIR
;
A
#
# COMPACT_ATOMS: atom_id res chain seq x y z
N GLY A 1 -1.23 -16.28 -10.92
CA GLY A 1 -1.58 -14.97 -11.44
C GLY A 1 -3.08 -14.84 -11.59
N ALA A 2 -3.56 -13.66 -11.96
CA ALA A 2 -4.99 -13.47 -12.23
C ALA A 2 -5.35 -14.04 -13.62
N ASP A 3 -6.51 -14.67 -13.74
CA ASP A 3 -7.01 -15.22 -15.01
C ASP A 3 -7.45 -14.10 -15.96
N VAL A 4 -8.00 -13.03 -15.40
CA VAL A 4 -8.48 -11.85 -16.13
C VAL A 4 -8.10 -10.59 -15.36
N ILE A 5 -7.60 -9.60 -16.09
CA ILE A 5 -7.29 -8.26 -15.54
C ILE A 5 -8.08 -7.23 -16.35
N VAL A 6 -8.90 -6.44 -15.67
CA VAL A 6 -9.74 -5.40 -16.28
C VAL A 6 -9.76 -4.14 -15.43
N TYR A 7 -10.06 -3.02 -16.05
CA TYR A 7 -10.34 -1.78 -15.32
C TYR A 7 -11.75 -1.82 -14.73
N LEU A 8 -11.87 -1.42 -13.45
CA LEU A 8 -13.18 -1.20 -12.85
C LEU A 8 -13.90 -0.03 -13.56
N PRO A 9 -15.20 -0.14 -13.82
CA PRO A 9 -15.97 0.99 -14.29
C PRO A 9 -16.09 2.07 -13.19
N ALA A 10 -16.36 3.30 -13.59
CA ALA A 10 -16.68 4.37 -12.65
C ALA A 10 -17.83 3.93 -11.71
N ASP A 11 -17.71 4.28 -10.43
CA ASP A 11 -18.64 3.89 -9.35
C ASP A 11 -20.02 4.57 -9.51
N ARG A 12 -20.74 4.17 -10.54
CA ARG A 12 -22.11 4.60 -10.85
C ARG A 12 -22.99 3.36 -10.96
N LEU A 13 -24.10 3.36 -10.24
CA LEU A 13 -24.95 2.18 -10.08
C LEU A 13 -25.29 1.41 -11.37
N PRO A 14 -25.68 2.06 -12.50
CA PRO A 14 -25.96 1.33 -13.73
C PRO A 14 -24.71 0.62 -14.31
N ARG A 15 -23.54 1.24 -14.20
CA ARG A 15 -22.27 0.65 -14.68
C ARG A 15 -21.82 -0.50 -13.80
N VAL A 16 -21.95 -0.33 -12.48
CA VAL A 16 -21.64 -1.37 -11.49
C VAL A 16 -22.53 -2.59 -11.71
N ARG A 17 -23.84 -2.40 -11.87
CA ARG A 17 -24.78 -3.51 -12.16
C ARG A 17 -24.39 -4.28 -13.40
N LYS A 18 -24.15 -3.57 -14.53
CA LYS A 18 -23.70 -4.20 -15.78
C LYS A 18 -22.40 -4.97 -15.60
N PHE A 19 -21.43 -4.40 -14.88
CA PHE A 19 -20.16 -5.06 -14.60
C PHE A 19 -20.37 -6.35 -13.79
N LEU A 20 -21.13 -6.29 -12.70
CA LEU A 20 -21.41 -7.46 -11.87
C LEU A 20 -22.28 -8.51 -12.58
N ASP A 21 -23.13 -8.11 -13.53
CA ASP A 21 -23.89 -9.04 -14.36
C ASP A 21 -23.00 -9.82 -15.35
N LEU A 22 -21.92 -9.21 -15.79
CA LEU A 22 -20.93 -9.83 -16.68
C LEU A 22 -19.96 -10.73 -15.91
N VAL A 23 -19.41 -10.22 -14.79
CA VAL A 23 -18.37 -10.89 -14.02
C VAL A 23 -18.94 -12.01 -13.15
N LYS A 24 -20.16 -11.82 -12.62
CA LYS A 24 -20.87 -12.75 -11.71
C LYS A 24 -19.96 -13.29 -10.59
N PRO A 25 -19.34 -12.42 -9.78
CA PRO A 25 -18.41 -12.87 -8.77
C PRO A 25 -19.12 -13.65 -7.66
N GLU A 26 -18.51 -14.74 -7.21
CA GLU A 26 -18.95 -15.49 -6.04
C GLU A 26 -18.45 -14.86 -4.73
N MET A 27 -17.42 -14.02 -4.82
CA MET A 27 -16.81 -13.30 -3.70
C MET A 27 -16.17 -12.01 -4.21
N ALA A 28 -16.14 -10.97 -3.38
CA ALA A 28 -15.41 -9.74 -3.65
C ALA A 28 -14.41 -9.45 -2.53
N ILE A 29 -13.19 -9.05 -2.89
CA ILE A 29 -12.15 -8.67 -1.95
C ILE A 29 -11.69 -7.26 -2.28
N PHE A 30 -11.80 -6.36 -1.30
CA PHE A 30 -11.28 -5.00 -1.37
C PHE A 30 -10.00 -4.90 -0.54
N ILE A 31 -9.06 -4.07 -0.98
CA ILE A 31 -7.75 -3.95 -0.33
C ILE A 31 -7.58 -2.54 0.22
N LYS A 32 -7.22 -2.43 1.51
CA LYS A 32 -6.88 -1.20 2.22
C LYS A 32 -8.01 -0.17 2.26
N TYR A 33 -7.98 0.82 1.38
CA TYR A 33 -8.85 2.02 1.44
C TYR A 33 -9.84 2.11 0.28
N ASP A 34 -10.08 1.00 -0.39
CA ASP A 34 -10.99 0.93 -1.53
C ASP A 34 -12.44 0.83 -1.06
N PHE A 35 -13.06 1.99 -0.85
CA PHE A 35 -14.47 2.11 -0.48
C PHE A 35 -15.26 2.67 -1.65
N TRP A 36 -15.86 1.79 -2.44
CA TRP A 36 -16.68 2.10 -3.61
C TRP A 36 -18.16 1.96 -3.29
N PRO A 37 -18.89 3.06 -2.96
CA PRO A 37 -20.25 2.98 -2.44
C PRO A 37 -21.23 2.20 -3.30
N CYS A 38 -21.24 2.41 -4.62
CA CYS A 38 -22.16 1.70 -5.51
C CYS A 38 -21.79 0.21 -5.62
N PHE A 39 -20.50 -0.13 -5.63
CA PHE A 39 -20.07 -1.53 -5.60
C PHE A 39 -20.47 -2.20 -4.31
N LEU A 40 -20.15 -1.63 -3.16
CA LEU A 40 -20.41 -2.21 -1.85
C LEU A 40 -21.92 -2.44 -1.64
N THR A 41 -22.75 -1.44 -1.92
CA THR A 41 -24.22 -1.56 -1.75
C THR A 41 -24.84 -2.55 -2.74
N GLU A 42 -24.33 -2.66 -3.96
CA GLU A 42 -24.85 -3.60 -4.94
C GLU A 42 -24.40 -5.05 -4.66
N LEU A 43 -23.17 -5.25 -4.14
CA LEU A 43 -22.68 -6.54 -3.68
C LEU A 43 -23.50 -7.04 -2.47
N GLU A 44 -23.75 -6.15 -1.49
CA GLU A 44 -24.62 -6.45 -0.35
C GLU A 44 -26.03 -6.84 -0.82
N ARG A 45 -26.65 -6.07 -1.73
CA ARG A 45 -27.97 -6.35 -2.29
C ARG A 45 -28.05 -7.73 -2.98
N ARG A 46 -26.94 -8.15 -3.61
CA ARG A 46 -26.82 -9.45 -4.27
C ARG A 46 -26.41 -10.56 -3.33
N GLN A 47 -26.18 -10.25 -2.06
CA GLN A 47 -25.69 -11.19 -1.04
C GLN A 47 -24.36 -11.87 -1.42
N ILE A 48 -23.49 -11.13 -2.15
CA ILE A 48 -22.16 -11.60 -2.51
C ILE A 48 -21.23 -11.36 -1.33
N PRO A 49 -20.57 -12.39 -0.78
CA PRO A 49 -19.60 -12.24 0.29
C PRO A 49 -18.52 -11.24 -0.07
N THR A 50 -18.37 -10.21 0.75
CA THR A 50 -17.46 -9.08 0.47
C THR A 50 -16.52 -8.89 1.65
N TYR A 51 -15.22 -8.88 1.38
CA TYR A 51 -14.17 -8.77 2.39
C TYR A 51 -13.32 -7.52 2.17
N LEU A 52 -12.92 -6.88 3.27
CA LEU A 52 -11.91 -5.82 3.26
C LEU A 52 -10.65 -6.34 3.94
N VAL A 53 -9.50 -6.24 3.27
CA VAL A 53 -8.25 -6.82 3.74
C VAL A 53 -7.18 -5.76 3.91
N SER A 54 -6.37 -5.90 4.96
CA SER A 54 -5.19 -5.06 5.23
C SER A 54 -5.51 -3.57 5.37
N SER A 55 -6.64 -3.24 6.00
CA SER A 55 -7.05 -1.84 6.25
C SER A 55 -6.57 -1.32 7.60
N ILE A 56 -6.41 -0.01 7.70
CA ILE A 56 -6.15 0.72 8.96
C ILE A 56 -7.25 1.74 9.13
N PHE A 57 -7.79 1.83 10.34
CA PHE A 57 -8.79 2.82 10.68
C PHE A 57 -8.26 3.83 11.71
N ARG A 58 -8.61 5.10 11.52
CA ARG A 58 -8.19 6.21 12.38
C ARG A 58 -9.41 7.04 12.79
N PRO A 59 -9.47 7.57 14.03
CA PRO A 59 -10.62 8.37 14.50
C PRO A 59 -10.91 9.61 13.65
N SER A 60 -9.91 10.12 12.93
CA SER A 60 -10.07 11.29 12.05
C SER A 60 -10.83 11.00 10.75
N GLN A 61 -10.98 9.74 10.38
CA GLN A 61 -11.64 9.34 9.13
C GLN A 61 -13.14 9.63 9.16
N LEU A 62 -13.70 9.82 7.96
CA LEU A 62 -15.08 10.23 7.74
C LEU A 62 -16.10 9.28 8.37
N PHE A 63 -15.81 7.99 8.40
CA PHE A 63 -16.67 6.94 8.99
C PHE A 63 -17.04 7.20 10.46
N PHE A 64 -16.17 7.89 11.20
CA PHE A 64 -16.27 8.10 12.64
C PHE A 64 -16.66 9.53 13.00
N ARG A 65 -16.92 10.38 12.01
CA ARG A 65 -17.42 11.75 12.22
C ARG A 65 -18.92 11.73 12.49
N TRP A 66 -19.42 12.70 13.28
CA TRP A 66 -20.84 12.82 13.60
C TRP A 66 -21.75 12.92 12.37
N TYR A 67 -21.23 13.44 11.26
CA TYR A 67 -21.92 13.55 9.95
C TYR A 67 -21.61 12.39 8.99
N GLY A 68 -20.81 11.43 9.39
CA GLY A 68 -20.29 10.34 8.56
C GLY A 68 -21.20 9.11 8.48
N GLY A 69 -22.43 9.17 8.98
CA GLY A 69 -23.33 7.99 9.13
C GLY A 69 -23.55 7.22 7.83
N ALA A 70 -23.69 7.92 6.69
CA ALA A 70 -23.83 7.26 5.39
C ALA A 70 -22.57 6.45 5.00
N TYR A 71 -21.38 6.98 5.29
CA TYR A 71 -20.11 6.29 5.06
C TYR A 71 -19.90 5.13 6.03
N LYS A 72 -20.28 5.32 7.31
CA LYS A 72 -20.23 4.25 8.29
C LYS A 72 -21.07 3.06 7.85
N ARG A 73 -22.23 3.29 7.23
CA ARG A 73 -23.08 2.21 6.69
C ARG A 73 -22.34 1.33 5.69
N LEU A 74 -21.40 1.87 4.91
CA LEU A 74 -20.63 1.09 3.95
C LEU A 74 -19.76 0.02 4.62
N LEU A 75 -19.35 0.24 5.88
CA LEU A 75 -18.59 -0.77 6.63
C LEU A 75 -19.44 -1.99 6.97
N HIS A 76 -20.76 -1.84 7.07
CA HIS A 76 -21.68 -2.97 7.28
C HIS A 76 -21.94 -3.79 6.01
N CYS A 77 -21.59 -3.27 4.82
CA CYS A 77 -21.70 -4.04 3.56
C CYS A 77 -20.65 -5.16 3.47
N PHE A 78 -19.59 -5.11 4.30
CA PHE A 78 -18.57 -6.16 4.31
C PHE A 78 -19.07 -7.35 5.16
N THR A 79 -18.84 -8.55 4.64
CA THR A 79 -19.04 -9.79 5.40
C THR A 79 -18.04 -9.90 6.54
N HIS A 80 -16.79 -9.45 6.30
CA HIS A 80 -15.75 -9.36 7.33
C HIS A 80 -14.66 -8.35 6.94
N ILE A 81 -14.05 -7.72 7.95
CA ILE A 81 -13.00 -6.72 7.80
C ILE A 81 -11.73 -7.23 8.49
N PHE A 82 -10.66 -7.40 7.72
CA PHE A 82 -9.35 -7.77 8.23
C PHE A 82 -8.48 -6.52 8.33
N VAL A 83 -8.21 -6.09 9.57
CA VAL A 83 -7.42 -4.88 9.85
C VAL A 83 -5.96 -5.22 10.14
N GLN A 84 -5.08 -4.21 10.03
CA GLN A 84 -3.66 -4.40 10.28
C GLN A 84 -3.30 -4.41 11.76
N ASP A 85 -4.06 -3.69 12.60
CA ASP A 85 -3.71 -3.47 13.99
C ASP A 85 -4.92 -3.50 14.94
N GLU A 86 -4.62 -3.71 16.21
CA GLU A 86 -5.59 -3.79 17.29
C GLU A 86 -6.31 -2.45 17.52
N ALA A 87 -5.64 -1.31 17.29
CA ALA A 87 -6.27 -0.01 17.44
C ALA A 87 -7.41 0.19 16.43
N SER A 88 -7.23 -0.28 15.20
CA SER A 88 -8.27 -0.29 14.16
C SER A 88 -9.44 -1.20 14.54
N ARG A 89 -9.18 -2.40 15.09
CA ARG A 89 -10.21 -3.33 15.54
C ARG A 89 -11.07 -2.71 16.64
N LEU A 90 -10.43 -2.22 17.70
CA LEU A 90 -11.12 -1.58 18.82
C LEU A 90 -11.93 -0.35 18.41
N LEU A 91 -11.40 0.43 17.44
CA LEU A 91 -12.10 1.58 16.91
C LEU A 91 -13.38 1.18 16.17
N LEU A 92 -13.33 0.14 15.35
CA LEU A 92 -14.49 -0.38 14.62
C LEU A 92 -15.55 -0.94 15.58
N GLU A 93 -15.17 -1.78 16.53
CA GLU A 93 -16.06 -2.35 17.55
C GLU A 93 -16.75 -1.25 18.38
N LYS A 94 -16.00 -0.23 18.82
CA LYS A 94 -16.56 0.95 19.51
C LYS A 94 -17.67 1.62 18.70
N HIS A 95 -17.64 1.50 17.38
CA HIS A 95 -18.64 2.08 16.49
C HIS A 95 -19.68 1.07 15.99
N GLY A 96 -19.75 -0.14 16.59
CA GLY A 96 -20.73 -1.17 16.29
C GLY A 96 -20.44 -1.96 15.02
N ILE A 97 -19.15 -2.11 14.65
CA ILE A 97 -18.69 -2.97 13.57
C ILE A 97 -17.95 -4.16 14.20
N ASP A 98 -18.68 -5.28 14.41
CA ASP A 98 -18.16 -6.41 15.19
C ASP A 98 -17.56 -7.54 14.32
N HIS A 99 -17.83 -7.50 13.00
CA HIS A 99 -17.30 -8.45 12.03
C HIS A 99 -15.88 -8.03 11.57
N VAL A 100 -14.98 -7.91 12.53
CA VAL A 100 -13.60 -7.46 12.33
C VAL A 100 -12.60 -8.34 13.07
N SER A 101 -11.42 -8.55 12.47
CA SER A 101 -10.29 -9.23 13.10
C SER A 101 -8.96 -8.64 12.66
N VAL A 102 -7.93 -8.82 13.48
CA VAL A 102 -6.57 -8.39 13.15
C VAL A 102 -5.87 -9.47 12.35
N ALA A 103 -5.39 -9.13 11.16
CA ALA A 103 -4.65 -10.03 10.26
C ALA A 103 -3.24 -9.51 9.92
N GLY A 104 -2.89 -8.30 10.38
CA GLY A 104 -1.60 -7.69 10.07
C GLY A 104 -1.55 -7.01 8.68
N ASP A 105 -0.35 -6.56 8.31
CA ASP A 105 -0.11 -5.89 7.03
C ASP A 105 0.49 -6.89 6.02
N THR A 106 -0.25 -7.17 4.97
CA THR A 106 0.15 -8.09 3.88
C THR A 106 1.45 -7.68 3.17
N ARG A 107 1.94 -6.45 3.38
CA ARG A 107 3.26 -6.03 2.89
C ARG A 107 4.40 -6.80 3.56
N PHE A 108 4.23 -7.18 4.83
CA PHE A 108 5.24 -7.97 5.55
C PHE A 108 5.41 -9.37 4.94
N ASP A 109 4.32 -10.01 4.52
CA ASP A 109 4.39 -11.31 3.84
C ASP A 109 5.22 -11.20 2.56
N ARG A 110 5.06 -10.11 1.82
CA ARG A 110 5.85 -9.84 0.63
C ARG A 110 7.33 -9.61 0.97
N VAL A 111 7.63 -8.84 2.02
CA VAL A 111 9.01 -8.60 2.46
C VAL A 111 9.67 -9.91 2.90
N ILE A 112 8.96 -10.74 3.67
CA ILE A 112 9.45 -12.05 4.11
C ILE A 112 9.74 -12.93 2.89
N SER A 113 8.80 -13.04 1.94
CA SER A 113 8.98 -13.83 0.72
C SER A 113 10.18 -13.35 -0.11
N VAL A 114 10.41 -12.05 -0.21
CA VAL A 114 11.58 -11.47 -0.91
C VAL A 114 12.87 -11.80 -0.16
N TYR A 115 12.85 -11.72 1.18
CA TYR A 115 13.99 -12.03 2.02
C TYR A 115 14.36 -13.52 1.93
N GLU A 116 13.38 -14.43 1.95
CA GLU A 116 13.60 -15.87 1.81
C GLU A 116 14.10 -16.26 0.42
N ALA A 117 13.54 -15.62 -0.61
CA ALA A 117 13.94 -15.83 -2.01
C ALA A 117 15.18 -15.01 -2.42
N ARG A 118 15.88 -14.39 -1.45
CA ARG A 118 17.04 -13.52 -1.73
C ARG A 118 18.05 -14.19 -2.63
N LYS A 119 18.42 -13.50 -3.70
CA LYS A 119 19.47 -13.88 -4.63
C LYS A 119 20.74 -13.13 -4.30
N SER A 120 21.88 -13.74 -4.54
CA SER A 120 23.15 -13.01 -4.59
C SER A 120 23.05 -11.87 -5.62
N LEU A 121 23.50 -10.69 -5.24
CA LEU A 121 23.58 -9.52 -6.09
C LEU A 121 25.05 -9.06 -6.19
N PRO A 122 25.85 -9.68 -7.07
CA PRO A 122 27.31 -9.49 -7.11
C PRO A 122 27.74 -8.03 -7.26
N LEU A 123 26.92 -7.19 -7.92
CA LEU A 123 27.19 -5.76 -8.03
C LEU A 123 27.09 -5.06 -6.67
N ILE A 124 26.02 -5.35 -5.91
CA ILE A 124 25.80 -4.75 -4.59
C ILE A 124 26.81 -5.28 -3.57
N GLU A 125 27.13 -6.57 -3.64
CA GLU A 125 28.14 -7.19 -2.77
C GLU A 125 29.53 -6.57 -2.99
N ARG A 126 29.96 -6.39 -4.24
CA ARG A 126 31.20 -5.68 -4.58
C ARG A 126 31.19 -4.21 -4.15
N PHE A 127 30.05 -3.53 -4.33
CA PHE A 127 29.88 -2.16 -3.88
C PHE A 127 30.01 -2.06 -2.35
N ALA A 128 29.30 -2.94 -1.62
CA ALA A 128 29.39 -3.00 -0.16
C ALA A 128 30.80 -3.34 0.33
N ALA A 129 31.47 -4.30 -0.30
CA ALA A 129 32.85 -4.67 0.05
C ALA A 129 33.88 -3.55 -0.22
N SER A 130 33.55 -2.56 -1.04
CA SER A 130 34.39 -1.40 -1.30
C SER A 130 34.27 -0.27 -0.27
N VAL A 131 33.47 -0.46 0.76
CA VAL A 131 33.31 0.52 1.86
C VAL A 131 34.51 0.43 2.79
N PRO A 132 35.11 1.57 3.20
CA PRO A 132 36.17 1.58 4.21
C PRO A 132 35.71 0.93 5.52
N GLU A 133 36.65 0.40 6.32
CA GLU A 133 36.35 -0.28 7.59
C GLU A 133 35.52 0.59 8.55
N ASP A 134 35.77 1.90 8.54
CA ASP A 134 35.03 2.91 9.32
C ASP A 134 33.98 3.66 8.47
N GLY A 135 33.62 3.13 7.32
CA GLY A 135 32.65 3.72 6.41
C GLY A 135 31.23 3.20 6.65
N LEU A 136 30.27 3.84 5.97
CA LEU A 136 28.83 3.52 6.07
C LEU A 136 28.19 3.43 4.68
N VAL A 137 27.28 2.47 4.51
CA VAL A 137 26.37 2.43 3.35
C VAL A 137 25.03 3.00 3.76
N ILE A 138 24.60 4.05 3.07
CA ILE A 138 23.24 4.60 3.20
C ILE A 138 22.42 4.12 2.00
N VAL A 139 21.22 3.60 2.27
CA VAL A 139 20.25 3.19 1.23
C VAL A 139 19.03 4.08 1.34
N GLY A 140 18.80 4.93 0.34
CA GLY A 140 17.58 5.73 0.20
C GLY A 140 16.59 5.01 -0.72
N GLY A 141 15.57 4.38 -0.13
CA GLY A 141 14.53 3.66 -0.88
C GLY A 141 13.27 4.50 -1.09
N SER A 142 12.72 4.48 -2.31
CA SER A 142 11.51 5.23 -2.68
C SER A 142 11.64 6.73 -2.41
N SER A 143 12.83 7.28 -2.70
CA SER A 143 13.13 8.69 -2.46
C SER A 143 12.43 9.61 -3.45
N TRP A 144 12.13 10.81 -3.00
CA TRP A 144 11.61 11.92 -3.79
C TRP A 144 12.66 13.03 -3.90
N PRO A 145 12.56 13.98 -4.86
CA PRO A 145 13.57 15.01 -5.06
C PRO A 145 14.02 15.75 -3.79
N PRO A 146 13.17 16.12 -2.83
CA PRO A 146 13.63 16.75 -1.58
C PRO A 146 14.49 15.82 -0.71
N ASP A 147 14.17 14.51 -0.68
CA ASP A 147 14.96 13.53 0.07
C ASP A 147 16.33 13.33 -0.56
N GLU A 148 16.36 13.25 -1.88
CA GLU A 148 17.57 13.07 -2.69
C GLU A 148 18.53 14.24 -2.55
N GLU A 149 18.02 15.47 -2.54
CA GLU A 149 18.84 16.66 -2.29
C GLU A 149 19.55 16.58 -0.93
N ILE A 150 18.86 16.15 0.11
CA ILE A 150 19.43 15.99 1.44
C ILE A 150 20.50 14.89 1.44
N LEU A 151 20.17 13.73 0.89
CA LEU A 151 21.04 12.55 0.87
C LEU A 151 22.30 12.80 0.05
N VAL A 152 22.20 13.40 -1.15
CA VAL A 152 23.35 13.73 -2.01
C VAL A 152 24.22 14.81 -1.37
N ARG A 153 23.61 15.83 -0.75
CA ARG A 153 24.38 16.87 -0.03
C ARG A 153 25.16 16.28 1.14
N TYR A 154 24.58 15.33 1.87
CA TYR A 154 25.24 14.65 2.96
C TYR A 154 26.36 13.73 2.46
N PHE A 155 26.10 12.96 1.42
CA PHE A 155 27.08 12.12 0.74
C PHE A 155 28.32 12.93 0.27
N ASN A 156 28.11 14.04 -0.43
CA ASN A 156 29.20 14.89 -0.93
C ASN A 156 30.12 15.46 0.16
N ARG A 157 29.63 15.53 1.41
CA ARG A 157 30.41 16.04 2.56
C ARG A 157 31.12 14.94 3.36
N ASN A 158 30.81 13.69 3.07
CA ASN A 158 31.26 12.56 3.88
C ASN A 158 31.91 11.48 2.99
N PRO A 159 33.23 11.57 2.71
CA PRO A 159 33.89 10.69 1.75
C PRO A 159 33.95 9.22 2.13
N LYS A 160 33.66 8.88 3.42
CA LYS A 160 33.59 7.50 3.91
C LYS A 160 32.22 6.85 3.72
N ILE A 161 31.26 7.59 3.18
CA ILE A 161 29.90 7.08 2.93
C ILE A 161 29.80 6.58 1.50
N LYS A 162 29.10 5.46 1.34
CA LYS A 162 28.59 4.97 0.06
C LYS A 162 27.07 5.18 0.05
N LEU A 163 26.55 5.67 -1.07
CA LEU A 163 25.12 5.96 -1.21
C LEU A 163 24.51 5.10 -2.32
N ILE A 164 23.41 4.40 -1.98
CA ILE A 164 22.54 3.72 -2.90
C ILE A 164 21.20 4.47 -2.90
N LEU A 165 20.78 4.98 -4.05
CA LEU A 165 19.47 5.59 -4.20
C LEU A 165 18.59 4.73 -5.09
N ALA A 166 17.38 4.51 -4.63
CA ALA A 166 16.29 3.88 -5.40
C ALA A 166 15.12 4.88 -5.45
N PRO A 167 15.11 5.83 -6.39
CA PRO A 167 14.06 6.84 -6.53
C PRO A 167 12.68 6.22 -6.73
N HIS A 168 11.64 6.95 -6.30
CA HIS A 168 10.26 6.55 -6.54
C HIS A 168 9.91 6.59 -8.04
N GLU A 169 10.43 7.59 -8.75
CA GLU A 169 10.32 7.73 -10.20
C GLU A 169 11.67 7.50 -10.86
N ILE A 170 11.74 6.56 -11.80
CA ILE A 170 12.98 6.12 -12.47
C ILE A 170 12.98 6.54 -13.93
N ASP A 171 12.71 7.81 -14.21
CA ASP A 171 12.93 8.33 -15.56
C ASP A 171 14.38 8.79 -15.76
N LYS A 172 14.79 8.83 -17.03
CA LYS A 172 16.18 9.11 -17.39
C LYS A 172 16.60 10.53 -17.00
N GLU A 173 15.73 11.51 -17.14
CA GLU A 173 16.03 12.92 -16.87
C GLU A 173 16.25 13.12 -15.37
N HIS A 174 15.38 12.55 -14.55
CA HIS A 174 15.48 12.57 -13.10
C HIS A 174 16.81 11.94 -12.61
N LEU A 175 17.14 10.75 -13.12
CA LEU A 175 18.40 10.07 -12.77
C LEU A 175 19.63 10.90 -13.16
N LEU A 176 19.65 11.52 -14.35
CA LEU A 176 20.73 12.39 -14.77
C LEU A 176 20.84 13.64 -13.89
N GLN A 177 19.73 14.20 -13.46
CA GLN A 177 19.69 15.32 -12.52
C GLN A 177 20.34 14.94 -11.19
N ILE A 178 19.98 13.80 -10.60
CA ILE A 178 20.61 13.31 -9.35
C ILE A 178 22.14 13.19 -9.55
N ILE A 179 22.57 12.52 -10.63
CA ILE A 179 23.98 12.30 -10.91
C ILE A 179 24.74 13.61 -11.06
N SER A 180 24.14 14.64 -11.67
CA SER A 180 24.77 15.96 -11.85
C SER A 180 25.09 16.68 -10.54
N HIS A 181 24.42 16.33 -9.45
CA HIS A 181 24.65 16.91 -8.12
C HIS A 181 25.67 16.12 -7.27
N ILE A 182 26.13 14.95 -7.73
CA ILE A 182 27.15 14.13 -7.06
C ILE A 182 28.54 14.72 -7.39
N ARG A 183 29.37 14.88 -6.37
CA ARG A 183 30.73 15.43 -6.47
C ARG A 183 31.77 14.42 -6.01
#